data_23e3a53841ea6d793ae12a7e29bef5fa
#
_entry.id   23e3a53841ea6d793ae12a7e29bef5fa
#
_cell.length_a   1.000
_cell.length_b   1.000
_cell.length_c   1.000
_cell.angle_alpha   90.00
_cell.angle_beta   90.00
_cell.angle_gamma   90.00
#
_symmetry.space_group_name_H-M   'P 1'
#
loop_
_entity.id
_entity.type
_entity.pdbx_description
1 polymer ?
#
loop_
_entity_poly.entity_id
_entity_poly.type
_entity_poly.pdbx_seq_one_letter_code
_entity_poly.pdbx_strand_id
1 'polypeptide(L)'
;MVSLTHVSKIFDGKRKATALEGIDLQIDKRHMVSIVGPSGSGKSTLLNLIGGLDRPTSGDIRIDGENLSELSDDDLTRVRRDKIGFVFQFFNLLPTLNCLENVALPLHLRKWPRRKIEDRAKELLNLVQLGHRLEHLPDELSGGERQRVAIARALSVYPPILLADEPTGNLDTKTGQEILKLVDDLHARLGATILIVTHDSEVAERCSRTVVLRDGRIVEDRRQ
;
A
#
# COMPACT_ATOMS: atom_id res chain seq x y z
N MET A 1 10.56 2.38 -11.82
CA MET A 1 10.40 2.39 -10.35
C MET A 1 10.17 0.99 -9.79
N VAL A 2 9.11 0.31 -10.14
CA VAL A 2 8.87 -1.12 -9.83
C VAL A 2 8.95 -1.92 -11.11
N SER A 3 9.66 -3.05 -11.09
CA SER A 3 9.78 -3.95 -12.23
C SER A 3 9.68 -5.40 -11.74
N LEU A 4 8.79 -6.15 -12.36
CA LEU A 4 8.63 -7.58 -12.18
C LEU A 4 9.01 -8.26 -13.48
N THR A 5 9.82 -9.32 -13.41
CA THR A 5 10.26 -10.10 -14.57
C THR A 5 9.98 -11.57 -14.31
N HIS A 6 9.05 -12.14 -15.05
CA HIS A 6 8.63 -13.56 -15.01
C HIS A 6 8.30 -14.06 -13.61
N VAL A 7 7.66 -13.19 -12.79
CA VAL A 7 7.38 -13.46 -11.38
C VAL A 7 6.26 -14.48 -11.23
N SER A 8 6.54 -15.57 -10.49
CA SER A 8 5.54 -16.57 -10.13
C SER A 8 5.50 -16.79 -8.62
N LYS A 9 4.31 -17.11 -8.10
CA LYS A 9 4.12 -17.48 -6.70
C LYS A 9 3.25 -18.72 -6.59
N ILE A 10 3.83 -19.75 -5.97
CA ILE A 10 3.16 -21.03 -5.67
C ILE A 10 3.18 -21.20 -4.15
N PHE A 11 2.03 -21.44 -3.56
CA PHE A 11 1.93 -21.79 -2.15
C PHE A 11 1.93 -23.32 -2.01
N ASP A 12 2.91 -23.82 -1.26
CA ASP A 12 3.02 -25.23 -0.90
C ASP A 12 2.19 -25.51 0.35
N GLY A 13 0.96 -26.02 0.17
CA GLY A 13 0.08 -26.51 1.22
C GLY A 13 -0.27 -27.97 1.03
N LYS A 14 -1.40 -28.45 1.59
CA LYS A 14 -1.92 -29.80 1.30
C LYS A 14 -2.16 -30.03 -0.20
N ARG A 15 -2.39 -28.97 -0.95
CA ARG A 15 -2.40 -28.92 -2.42
C ARG A 15 -1.62 -27.70 -2.86
N LYS A 16 -0.79 -27.85 -3.89
CA LYS A 16 -0.11 -26.73 -4.52
C LYS A 16 -1.12 -25.77 -5.12
N ALA A 17 -1.04 -24.50 -4.79
CA ALA A 17 -1.90 -23.46 -5.35
C ALA A 17 -1.02 -22.40 -6.02
N THR A 18 -1.15 -22.25 -7.34
CA THR A 18 -0.49 -21.18 -8.09
C THR A 18 -1.30 -19.91 -7.91
N ALA A 19 -0.73 -18.93 -7.24
CA ALA A 19 -1.36 -17.64 -7.02
C ALA A 19 -0.99 -16.62 -8.10
N LEU A 20 0.24 -16.70 -8.64
CA LEU A 20 0.73 -15.86 -9.73
C LEU A 20 1.59 -16.71 -10.68
N GLU A 21 1.51 -16.43 -11.97
CA GLU A 21 2.20 -17.20 -13.00
C GLU A 21 2.77 -16.27 -14.07
N GLY A 22 4.11 -16.16 -14.10
CA GLY A 22 4.84 -15.45 -15.14
C GLY A 22 4.48 -13.98 -15.28
N ILE A 23 4.37 -13.24 -14.17
CA ILE A 23 4.01 -11.83 -14.19
C ILE A 23 5.18 -10.99 -14.67
N ASP A 24 4.97 -10.26 -15.77
CA ASP A 24 5.82 -9.19 -16.26
C ASP A 24 5.07 -7.86 -16.09
N LEU A 25 5.62 -6.93 -15.29
CA LEU A 25 4.98 -5.65 -15.01
C LEU A 25 6.05 -4.59 -14.74
N GLN A 26 5.92 -3.45 -15.38
CA GLN A 26 6.75 -2.28 -15.10
C GLN A 26 5.88 -1.11 -14.68
N ILE A 27 6.22 -0.44 -13.57
CA ILE A 27 5.51 0.74 -13.06
C ILE A 27 6.51 1.88 -12.92
N ASP A 28 6.22 2.98 -13.59
CA ASP A 28 7.05 4.18 -13.58
C ASP A 28 6.79 5.01 -12.31
N LYS A 29 7.74 5.93 -12.00
CA LYS A 29 7.62 6.85 -10.86
C LYS A 29 6.43 7.78 -11.04
N ARG A 30 5.79 8.13 -9.92
CA ARG A 30 4.69 9.11 -9.87
C ARG A 30 3.44 8.71 -10.65
N HIS A 31 3.26 7.44 -10.95
CA HIS A 31 2.03 6.92 -11.51
C HIS A 31 1.12 6.39 -10.42
N MET A 32 -0.18 6.56 -10.63
CA MET A 32 -1.22 5.88 -9.86
C MET A 32 -1.78 4.76 -10.73
N VAL A 33 -1.60 3.51 -10.28
CA VAL A 33 -1.93 2.30 -11.03
C VAL A 33 -2.90 1.46 -10.23
N SER A 34 -4.00 1.05 -10.84
CA SER A 34 -4.92 0.07 -10.28
C SER A 34 -4.60 -1.33 -10.77
N ILE A 35 -4.73 -2.30 -9.87
CA ILE A 35 -4.68 -3.74 -10.16
C ILE A 35 -6.08 -4.28 -9.85
N VAL A 36 -6.81 -4.67 -10.88
CA VAL A 36 -8.20 -5.13 -10.75
C VAL A 36 -8.34 -6.59 -11.14
N GLY A 37 -9.40 -7.23 -10.69
CA GLY A 37 -9.71 -8.62 -11.04
C GLY A 37 -10.65 -9.27 -10.01
N PRO A 38 -11.21 -10.45 -10.29
CA PRO A 38 -12.09 -11.16 -9.38
C PRO A 38 -11.38 -11.55 -8.08
N SER A 39 -12.17 -11.91 -7.05
CA SER A 39 -11.62 -12.47 -5.82
C SER A 39 -10.80 -13.73 -6.13
N GLY A 40 -9.65 -13.90 -5.47
CA GLY A 40 -8.76 -15.03 -5.70
C GLY A 40 -7.86 -14.91 -6.95
N SER A 41 -7.92 -13.84 -7.73
CA SER A 41 -7.07 -13.68 -8.92
C SER A 41 -5.58 -13.44 -8.65
N GLY A 42 -5.17 -13.27 -7.38
CA GLY A 42 -3.76 -13.06 -7.00
C GLY A 42 -3.37 -11.61 -6.68
N LYS A 43 -4.33 -10.65 -6.66
CA LYS A 43 -4.05 -9.21 -6.46
C LYS A 43 -3.28 -8.90 -5.17
N SER A 44 -3.79 -9.33 -4.02
CA SER A 44 -3.13 -9.11 -2.72
C SER A 44 -1.80 -9.86 -2.64
N THR A 45 -1.68 -11.04 -3.29
CA THR A 45 -0.39 -11.74 -3.41
C THR A 45 0.61 -10.90 -4.18
N LEU A 46 0.21 -10.33 -5.32
CA LEU A 46 1.07 -9.45 -6.12
C LEU A 46 1.52 -8.23 -5.32
N LEU A 47 0.59 -7.59 -4.59
CA LEU A 47 0.89 -6.46 -3.73
C LEU A 47 1.88 -6.83 -2.61
N ASN A 48 1.69 -8.00 -1.97
CA ASN A 48 2.58 -8.49 -0.92
C ASN A 48 3.99 -8.78 -1.43
N LEU A 49 4.12 -9.32 -2.64
CA LEU A 49 5.42 -9.54 -3.28
C LEU A 49 6.13 -8.22 -3.58
N ILE A 50 5.43 -7.25 -4.19
CA ILE A 50 5.98 -5.91 -4.45
C ILE A 50 6.35 -5.23 -3.13
N GLY A 51 5.54 -5.44 -2.09
CA GLY A 51 5.78 -4.91 -0.76
C GLY A 51 6.89 -5.60 0.03
N GLY A 52 7.48 -6.67 -0.49
CA GLY A 52 8.49 -7.46 0.23
C GLY A 52 7.95 -8.12 1.50
N LEU A 53 6.63 -8.31 1.60
CA LEU A 53 5.99 -9.06 2.71
C LEU A 53 6.06 -10.56 2.48
N ASP A 54 6.25 -10.98 1.23
CA ASP A 54 6.45 -12.36 0.82
C ASP A 54 7.51 -12.42 -0.29
N ARG A 55 8.01 -13.61 -0.61
CA ARG A 55 9.01 -13.84 -1.66
C ARG A 55 8.37 -14.55 -2.85
N PRO A 56 8.77 -14.21 -4.09
CA PRO A 56 8.36 -14.97 -5.26
C PRO A 56 8.93 -16.40 -5.20
N THR A 57 8.25 -17.35 -5.83
CA THR A 57 8.78 -18.71 -6.03
C THR A 57 9.81 -18.72 -7.16
N SER A 58 9.62 -17.85 -8.17
CA SER A 58 10.56 -17.62 -9.26
C SER A 58 10.38 -16.24 -9.85
N GLY A 59 11.38 -15.76 -10.60
CA GLY A 59 11.43 -14.43 -11.19
C GLY A 59 11.96 -13.35 -10.26
N ASP A 60 12.12 -12.15 -10.79
CA ASP A 60 12.75 -11.02 -10.11
C ASP A 60 11.78 -9.87 -9.87
N ILE A 61 11.89 -9.26 -8.68
CA ILE A 61 11.16 -8.03 -8.32
C ILE A 61 12.19 -6.96 -7.99
N ARG A 62 12.13 -5.84 -8.70
CA ARG A 62 13.04 -4.72 -8.47
C ARG A 62 12.30 -3.45 -8.09
N ILE A 63 12.83 -2.75 -7.09
CA ILE A 63 12.39 -1.41 -6.67
C ILE A 63 13.57 -0.45 -6.78
N ASP A 64 13.47 0.55 -7.64
CA ASP A 64 14.55 1.48 -7.96
C ASP A 64 15.87 0.77 -8.34
N GLY A 65 15.77 -0.34 -9.06
CA GLY A 65 16.90 -1.16 -9.51
C GLY A 65 17.40 -2.20 -8.50
N GLU A 66 17.00 -2.13 -7.23
CA GLU A 66 17.36 -3.08 -6.18
C GLU A 66 16.49 -4.34 -6.30
N ASN A 67 17.12 -5.53 -6.42
CA ASN A 67 16.42 -6.80 -6.58
C ASN A 67 15.97 -7.37 -5.23
N LEU A 68 14.68 -7.31 -4.93
CA LEU A 68 14.12 -7.80 -3.67
C LEU A 68 14.24 -9.31 -3.50
N SER A 69 14.29 -10.06 -4.61
CA SER A 69 14.35 -11.53 -4.59
C SER A 69 15.67 -12.05 -4.02
N GLU A 70 16.74 -11.24 -4.07
CA GLU A 70 18.08 -11.58 -3.62
C GLU A 70 18.41 -11.04 -2.20
N LEU A 71 17.56 -10.17 -1.65
CA LEU A 71 17.81 -9.52 -0.36
C LEU A 71 17.66 -10.49 0.81
N SER A 72 18.46 -10.27 1.84
CA SER A 72 18.25 -10.88 3.16
C SER A 72 16.95 -10.35 3.80
N ASP A 73 16.45 -11.04 4.85
CA ASP A 73 15.25 -10.59 5.58
C ASP A 73 15.46 -9.24 6.26
N ASP A 74 16.67 -8.95 6.72
CA ASP A 74 17.03 -7.66 7.29
C ASP A 74 17.01 -6.55 6.24
N ASP A 75 17.51 -6.84 5.02
CA ASP A 75 17.50 -5.90 3.90
C ASP A 75 16.07 -5.64 3.41
N LEU A 76 15.25 -6.70 3.27
CA LEU A 76 13.82 -6.55 2.97
C LEU A 76 13.09 -5.70 4.02
N THR A 77 13.45 -5.89 5.30
CA THR A 77 12.89 -5.07 6.38
C THR A 77 13.29 -3.60 6.24
N ARG A 78 14.53 -3.32 5.82
CA ARG A 78 14.97 -1.94 5.50
C ARG A 78 14.20 -1.37 4.32
N VAL A 79 14.01 -2.13 3.23
CA VAL A 79 13.23 -1.68 2.07
C VAL A 79 11.79 -1.35 2.47
N ARG A 80 11.11 -2.24 3.22
CA ARG A 80 9.75 -1.97 3.74
C ARG A 80 9.69 -0.71 4.56
N ARG A 81 10.63 -0.56 5.52
CA ARG A 81 10.68 0.59 6.41
C ARG A 81 10.94 1.91 5.68
N ASP A 82 11.78 1.88 4.64
CA ASP A 82 12.33 3.10 4.05
C ASP A 82 11.66 3.49 2.72
N LYS A 83 11.10 2.54 1.98
CA LYS A 83 10.60 2.79 0.62
C LYS A 83 9.10 2.54 0.46
N ILE A 84 8.43 1.85 1.39
CA ILE A 84 7.07 1.37 1.17
C ILE A 84 6.14 1.86 2.28
N GLY A 85 5.04 2.51 1.88
CA GLY A 85 3.89 2.75 2.74
C GLY A 85 2.80 1.73 2.42
N PHE A 86 2.18 1.15 3.45
CA PHE A 86 1.06 0.22 3.28
C PHE A 86 -0.23 0.80 3.83
N VAL A 87 -1.30 0.68 3.03
CA VAL A 87 -2.69 0.93 3.42
C VAL A 87 -3.46 -0.37 3.22
N PHE A 88 -4.02 -0.92 4.30
CA PHE A 88 -4.72 -2.20 4.29
C PHE A 88 -6.23 -2.01 4.37
N GLN A 89 -6.99 -2.97 3.88
CA GLN A 89 -8.45 -3.01 3.93
C GLN A 89 -8.98 -2.95 5.38
N PHE A 90 -8.31 -3.61 6.33
CA PHE A 90 -8.68 -3.64 7.75
C PHE A 90 -7.87 -2.65 8.60
N PHE A 91 -7.34 -1.58 7.99
CA PHE A 91 -6.61 -0.48 8.62
C PHE A 91 -5.29 -0.92 9.29
N ASN A 92 -5.25 -2.06 9.95
CA ASN A 92 -4.11 -2.62 10.69
C ASN A 92 -3.47 -1.60 11.67
N LEU A 93 -4.31 -0.81 12.33
CA LEU A 93 -3.87 0.06 13.43
C LEU A 93 -3.58 -0.77 14.67
N LEU A 94 -2.57 -0.36 15.43
CA LEU A 94 -2.31 -0.98 16.74
C LEU A 94 -3.35 -0.46 17.74
N PRO A 95 -4.19 -1.34 18.33
CA PRO A 95 -5.32 -0.93 19.15
C PRO A 95 -4.92 -0.29 20.48
N THR A 96 -3.69 -0.55 20.93
CA THR A 96 -3.11 0.00 22.17
C THR A 96 -2.44 1.36 21.99
N LEU A 97 -2.31 1.84 20.75
CA LEU A 97 -1.71 3.13 20.41
C LEU A 97 -2.79 4.10 19.93
N ASN A 98 -2.71 5.34 20.35
CA ASN A 98 -3.59 6.40 19.86
C ASN A 98 -3.26 6.81 18.41
N CYS A 99 -4.01 7.76 17.84
CA CYS A 99 -3.79 8.22 16.46
C CYS A 99 -2.36 8.74 16.25
N LEU A 100 -1.89 9.60 17.17
CA LEU A 100 -0.56 10.18 17.06
C LEU A 100 0.53 9.12 17.09
N GLU A 101 0.42 8.17 18.02
CA GLU A 101 1.37 7.08 18.20
C GLU A 101 1.37 6.10 17.02
N ASN A 102 0.18 5.75 16.47
CA ASN A 102 0.08 4.93 15.26
C ASN A 102 0.82 5.56 14.08
N VAL A 103 0.64 6.87 13.86
CA VAL A 103 1.32 7.60 12.76
C VAL A 103 2.81 7.79 13.05
N ALA A 104 3.21 7.94 14.31
CA ALA A 104 4.59 8.12 14.73
C ALA A 104 5.42 6.82 14.65
N LEU A 105 4.79 5.66 14.72
CA LEU A 105 5.47 4.36 14.83
C LEU A 105 6.55 4.12 13.75
N PRO A 106 6.30 4.33 12.43
CA PRO A 106 7.34 4.12 11.42
C PRO A 106 8.54 5.08 11.59
N LEU A 107 8.30 6.28 12.10
CA LEU A 107 9.35 7.27 12.35
C LEU A 107 10.24 6.84 13.52
N HIS A 108 9.66 6.23 14.58
CA HIS A 108 10.41 5.63 15.67
C HIS A 108 11.31 4.50 15.16
N LEU A 109 10.80 3.62 14.29
CA LEU A 109 11.58 2.53 13.69
C LEU A 109 12.75 3.06 12.83
N ARG A 110 12.63 4.27 12.27
CA ARG A 110 13.71 4.98 11.57
C ARG A 110 14.61 5.79 12.49
N LYS A 111 14.40 5.71 13.80
CA LYS A 111 15.19 6.41 14.83
C LYS A 111 15.27 7.94 14.62
N TRP A 112 14.18 8.54 14.16
CA TRP A 112 14.12 9.99 14.04
C TRP A 112 14.19 10.67 15.42
N PRO A 113 14.68 11.94 15.51
CA PRO A 113 14.61 12.70 16.76
C PRO A 113 13.17 12.89 17.23
N ARG A 114 12.91 12.68 18.54
CA ARG A 114 11.57 12.69 19.13
C ARG A 114 10.71 13.88 18.70
N ARG A 115 11.29 15.10 18.74
CA ARG A 115 10.58 16.33 18.33
C ARG A 115 10.12 16.26 16.88
N LYS A 116 10.97 15.82 15.95
CA LYS A 116 10.62 15.68 14.53
C LYS A 116 9.55 14.61 14.29
N ILE A 117 9.52 13.55 15.10
CA ILE A 117 8.49 12.50 15.04
C ILE A 117 7.13 13.12 15.38
N GLU A 118 7.05 13.84 16.50
CA GLU A 118 5.80 14.43 16.97
C GLU A 118 5.29 15.50 16.00
N ASP A 119 6.16 16.41 15.56
CA ASP A 119 5.81 17.46 14.59
C ASP A 119 5.27 16.84 13.28
N ARG A 120 5.95 15.80 12.76
CA ARG A 120 5.55 15.12 11.52
C ARG A 120 4.24 14.36 11.67
N ALA A 121 4.04 13.64 12.76
CA ALA A 121 2.80 12.90 13.00
C ALA A 121 1.60 13.86 13.15
N LYS A 122 1.74 14.99 13.84
CA LYS A 122 0.72 16.04 13.94
C LYS A 122 0.42 16.68 12.58
N GLU A 123 1.45 16.99 11.79
CA GLU A 123 1.30 17.50 10.43
C GLU A 123 0.44 16.58 9.57
N LEU A 124 0.74 15.27 9.58
CA LEU A 124 0.00 14.28 8.78
C LEU A 124 -1.44 14.10 9.27
N LEU A 125 -1.67 14.06 10.58
CA LEU A 125 -3.02 13.96 11.12
C LEU A 125 -3.86 15.21 10.78
N ASN A 126 -3.26 16.40 10.79
CA ASN A 126 -3.93 17.59 10.29
C ASN A 126 -4.23 17.49 8.77
N LEU A 127 -3.27 16.98 7.98
CA LEU A 127 -3.44 16.80 6.52
C LEU A 127 -4.61 15.88 6.18
N VAL A 128 -4.82 14.82 6.98
CA VAL A 128 -5.96 13.91 6.83
C VAL A 128 -7.20 14.34 7.64
N GLN A 129 -7.22 15.60 8.15
CA GLN A 129 -8.33 16.22 8.88
C GLN A 129 -8.65 15.56 10.24
N LEU A 130 -7.66 14.99 10.90
CA LEU A 130 -7.78 14.36 12.23
C LEU A 130 -6.95 15.05 13.32
N GLY A 131 -6.59 16.32 13.14
CA GLY A 131 -5.85 17.07 14.15
C GLY A 131 -6.57 17.24 15.49
N HIS A 132 -7.89 17.05 15.54
CA HIS A 132 -8.71 17.04 16.74
C HIS A 132 -8.85 15.67 17.41
N ARG A 133 -8.24 14.60 16.82
CA ARG A 133 -8.35 13.19 17.26
C ARG A 133 -7.01 12.60 17.71
N LEU A 134 -5.98 13.40 17.99
CA LEU A 134 -4.61 12.93 18.21
C LEU A 134 -4.50 11.83 19.28
N GLU A 135 -5.26 11.96 20.38
CA GLU A 135 -5.20 11.08 21.53
C GLU A 135 -6.24 9.94 21.51
N HIS A 136 -7.12 9.89 20.48
CA HIS A 136 -8.14 8.85 20.39
C HIS A 136 -7.52 7.50 20.02
N LEU A 137 -8.04 6.44 20.62
CA LEU A 137 -7.71 5.07 20.27
C LEU A 137 -8.48 4.60 19.03
N PRO A 138 -8.03 3.57 18.31
CA PRO A 138 -8.69 3.07 17.10
C PRO A 138 -10.16 2.65 17.28
N ASP A 139 -10.56 2.17 18.46
CA ASP A 139 -11.93 1.76 18.78
C ASP A 139 -12.89 2.95 19.00
N GLU A 140 -12.35 4.13 19.27
CA GLU A 140 -13.11 5.39 19.39
C GLU A 140 -13.34 6.08 18.03
N LEU A 141 -12.84 5.51 16.94
CA LEU A 141 -12.86 6.10 15.59
C LEU A 141 -13.86 5.39 14.68
N SER A 142 -14.52 6.14 13.80
CA SER A 142 -15.25 5.60 12.66
C SER A 142 -14.34 4.85 11.69
N GLY A 143 -14.90 4.02 10.80
CA GLY A 143 -14.14 3.34 9.75
C GLY A 143 -13.33 4.30 8.87
N GLY A 144 -13.94 5.40 8.45
CA GLY A 144 -13.27 6.42 7.65
C GLY A 144 -12.14 7.14 8.40
N GLU A 145 -12.33 7.44 9.70
CA GLU A 145 -11.27 8.03 10.53
C GLU A 145 -10.11 7.05 10.71
N ARG A 146 -10.38 5.75 10.96
CA ARG A 146 -9.35 4.71 11.01
C ARG A 146 -8.55 4.62 9.73
N GLN A 147 -9.22 4.69 8.57
CA GLN A 147 -8.55 4.67 7.26
C GLN A 147 -7.68 5.92 7.05
N ARG A 148 -8.14 7.10 7.45
CA ARG A 148 -7.35 8.34 7.41
C ARG A 148 -6.09 8.23 8.29
N VAL A 149 -6.18 7.65 9.48
CA VAL A 149 -4.99 7.36 10.34
C VAL A 149 -4.05 6.38 9.65
N ALA A 150 -4.57 5.30 9.04
CA ALA A 150 -3.75 4.31 8.31
C ALA A 150 -3.02 4.95 7.12
N ILE A 151 -3.67 5.83 6.36
CA ILE A 151 -3.05 6.59 5.27
C ILE A 151 -1.96 7.54 5.82
N ALA A 152 -2.23 8.28 6.88
CA ALA A 152 -1.26 9.17 7.52
C ALA A 152 -0.02 8.38 7.99
N ARG A 153 -0.22 7.22 8.62
CA ARG A 153 0.86 6.31 9.03
C ARG A 153 1.68 5.84 7.84
N ALA A 154 1.03 5.41 6.76
CA ALA A 154 1.71 4.95 5.55
C ALA A 154 2.62 6.03 4.93
N LEU A 155 2.22 7.30 5.02
CA LEU A 155 2.95 8.45 4.47
C LEU A 155 3.99 9.05 5.41
N SER A 156 4.10 8.56 6.66
CA SER A 156 4.91 9.20 7.70
C SER A 156 6.39 9.32 7.31
N VAL A 157 6.93 8.31 6.65
CA VAL A 157 8.34 8.21 6.27
C VAL A 157 8.66 8.75 4.86
N TYR A 158 7.74 9.48 4.22
CA TYR A 158 7.88 9.92 2.82
C TYR A 158 8.18 8.77 1.85
N PRO A 159 7.40 7.70 1.86
CA PRO A 159 7.71 6.55 1.02
C PRO A 159 7.56 6.91 -0.46
N PRO A 160 8.51 6.51 -1.34
CA PRO A 160 8.37 6.68 -2.78
C PRO A 160 7.26 5.81 -3.38
N ILE A 161 6.82 4.76 -2.67
CA ILE A 161 5.76 3.84 -3.08
C ILE A 161 4.72 3.73 -1.98
N LEU A 162 3.44 3.87 -2.36
CA LEU A 162 2.29 3.56 -1.53
C LEU A 162 1.56 2.35 -2.12
N LEU A 163 1.40 1.31 -1.34
CA LEU A 163 0.65 0.09 -1.68
C LEU A 163 -0.67 0.10 -0.92
N ALA A 164 -1.79 0.04 -1.62
CA ALA A 164 -3.12 0.05 -1.03
C ALA A 164 -3.90 -1.20 -1.42
N ASP A 165 -4.25 -2.02 -0.44
CA ASP A 165 -5.07 -3.22 -0.62
C ASP A 165 -6.51 -2.90 -0.22
N GLU A 166 -7.39 -2.74 -1.21
CA GLU A 166 -8.80 -2.41 -1.09
C GLU A 166 -9.07 -1.26 -0.09
N PRO A 167 -8.48 -0.05 -0.30
CA PRO A 167 -8.48 1.02 0.70
C PRO A 167 -9.85 1.56 1.08
N THR A 168 -10.90 1.24 0.31
CA THR A 168 -12.29 1.64 0.56
C THR A 168 -13.23 0.46 0.83
N GLY A 169 -12.74 -0.78 0.76
CA GLY A 169 -13.56 -1.99 0.77
C GLY A 169 -14.40 -2.21 2.05
N ASN A 170 -14.06 -1.57 3.16
CA ASN A 170 -14.78 -1.65 4.44
C ASN A 170 -15.50 -0.35 4.81
N LEU A 171 -15.72 0.55 3.84
CA LEU A 171 -16.33 1.85 4.05
C LEU A 171 -17.66 1.93 3.28
N ASP A 172 -18.58 2.76 3.78
CA ASP A 172 -19.73 3.15 2.99
C ASP A 172 -19.32 4.00 1.77
N THR A 173 -20.15 4.05 0.74
CA THR A 173 -19.84 4.70 -0.54
C THR A 173 -19.39 6.14 -0.37
N LYS A 174 -20.08 6.93 0.47
CA LYS A 174 -19.75 8.34 0.69
C LYS A 174 -18.36 8.50 1.31
N THR A 175 -18.11 7.78 2.40
CA THR A 175 -16.81 7.78 3.08
C THR A 175 -15.71 7.27 2.16
N GLY A 176 -15.99 6.22 1.37
CA GLY A 176 -15.07 5.70 0.35
C GLY A 176 -14.63 6.77 -0.65
N GLN A 177 -15.58 7.54 -1.21
CA GLN A 177 -15.27 8.64 -2.13
C GLN A 177 -14.43 9.76 -1.49
N GLU A 178 -14.68 10.08 -0.22
CA GLU A 178 -13.85 11.04 0.53
C GLU A 178 -12.41 10.54 0.71
N ILE A 179 -12.23 9.25 0.98
CA ILE A 179 -10.90 8.62 1.08
C ILE A 179 -10.18 8.63 -0.26
N LEU A 180 -10.88 8.31 -1.37
CA LEU A 180 -10.28 8.36 -2.71
C LEU A 180 -9.83 9.77 -3.08
N LYS A 181 -10.67 10.78 -2.82
CA LYS A 181 -10.30 12.18 -3.03
C LYS A 181 -9.06 12.56 -2.21
N LEU A 182 -8.99 12.11 -0.95
CA LEU A 182 -7.80 12.33 -0.13
C LEU A 182 -6.56 11.69 -0.75
N VAL A 183 -6.66 10.46 -1.29
CA VAL A 183 -5.54 9.78 -1.96
C VAL A 183 -5.10 10.54 -3.22
N ASP A 184 -6.06 11.04 -4.04
CA ASP A 184 -5.77 11.85 -5.23
C ASP A 184 -5.00 13.14 -4.84
N ASP A 185 -5.49 13.86 -3.82
CA ASP A 185 -4.86 15.09 -3.31
C ASP A 185 -3.43 14.83 -2.79
N LEU A 186 -3.24 13.71 -2.10
CA LEU A 186 -1.94 13.31 -1.57
C LEU A 186 -0.98 12.87 -2.69
N HIS A 187 -1.48 12.15 -3.69
CA HIS A 187 -0.69 11.79 -4.88
C HIS A 187 -0.18 13.04 -5.61
N ALA A 188 -1.08 14.00 -5.87
CA ALA A 188 -0.73 15.25 -6.53
C ALA A 188 0.30 16.07 -5.74
N ARG A 189 0.21 16.10 -4.40
CA ARG A 189 1.11 16.88 -3.53
C ARG A 189 2.46 16.23 -3.30
N LEU A 190 2.48 14.91 -3.10
CA LEU A 190 3.68 14.19 -2.65
C LEU A 190 4.42 13.50 -3.79
N GLY A 191 3.77 13.26 -4.92
CA GLY A 191 4.35 12.61 -6.09
C GLY A 191 4.80 11.17 -5.83
N ALA A 192 4.21 10.49 -4.84
CA ALA A 192 4.47 9.08 -4.59
C ALA A 192 3.89 8.21 -5.71
N THR A 193 4.54 7.10 -6.01
CA THR A 193 3.96 6.07 -6.89
C THR A 193 2.93 5.28 -6.09
N ILE A 194 1.70 5.18 -6.58
CA ILE A 194 0.61 4.51 -5.85
C ILE A 194 0.15 3.27 -6.64
N LEU A 195 0.11 2.13 -5.97
CA LEU A 195 -0.52 0.91 -6.47
C LEU A 195 -1.75 0.61 -5.62
N ILE A 196 -2.91 0.52 -6.26
CA ILE A 196 -4.17 0.22 -5.59
C ILE A 196 -4.69 -1.12 -6.12
N VAL A 197 -4.83 -2.07 -5.23
CA VAL A 197 -5.57 -3.31 -5.51
C VAL A 197 -7.04 -3.06 -5.17
N THR A 198 -7.93 -3.34 -6.11
CA THR A 198 -9.36 -3.14 -5.91
C THR A 198 -10.20 -4.02 -6.83
N HIS A 199 -11.46 -4.23 -6.47
CA HIS A 199 -12.51 -4.75 -7.35
C HIS A 199 -13.52 -3.65 -7.76
N ASP A 200 -13.32 -2.43 -7.26
CA ASP A 200 -14.19 -1.28 -7.51
C ASP A 200 -13.75 -0.54 -8.78
N SER A 201 -14.67 -0.40 -9.73
CA SER A 201 -14.43 0.29 -10.99
C SER A 201 -14.21 1.80 -10.82
N GLU A 202 -14.87 2.44 -9.84
CA GLU A 202 -14.70 3.87 -9.58
C GLU A 202 -13.27 4.19 -9.12
N VAL A 203 -12.68 3.29 -8.31
CA VAL A 203 -11.26 3.40 -7.91
C VAL A 203 -10.34 3.24 -9.11
N ALA A 204 -10.65 2.26 -9.98
CA ALA A 204 -9.84 1.99 -11.17
C ALA A 204 -9.85 3.18 -12.15
N GLU A 205 -11.00 3.82 -12.34
CA GLU A 205 -11.18 4.98 -13.23
C GLU A 205 -10.38 6.22 -12.80
N ARG A 206 -10.01 6.33 -11.52
CA ARG A 206 -9.15 7.42 -11.02
C ARG A 206 -7.66 7.22 -11.31
N CYS A 207 -7.27 5.99 -11.65
CA CYS A 207 -5.87 5.66 -11.90
C CYS A 207 -5.50 5.92 -13.36
N SER A 208 -4.29 6.43 -13.61
CA SER A 208 -3.78 6.67 -14.96
C SER A 208 -3.52 5.37 -15.76
N ARG A 209 -3.57 4.22 -15.09
CA ARG A 209 -3.33 2.90 -15.69
C ARG A 209 -4.06 1.82 -14.89
N THR A 210 -4.67 0.89 -15.60
CA THR A 210 -5.37 -0.26 -15.02
C THR A 210 -4.78 -1.56 -15.55
N VAL A 211 -4.33 -2.42 -14.63
CA VAL A 211 -3.83 -3.77 -14.90
C VAL A 211 -4.88 -4.78 -14.45
N VAL A 212 -5.36 -5.62 -15.37
CA VAL A 212 -6.36 -6.65 -15.08
C VAL A 212 -5.69 -7.97 -14.81
N LEU A 213 -5.90 -8.49 -13.60
CA LEU A 213 -5.37 -9.79 -13.16
C LEU A 213 -6.48 -10.83 -13.13
N ARG A 214 -6.26 -11.97 -13.78
CA ARG A 214 -7.17 -13.13 -13.77
C ARG A 214 -6.38 -14.42 -13.67
N ASP A 215 -6.77 -15.30 -12.75
CA ASP A 215 -6.15 -16.62 -12.54
C ASP A 215 -4.61 -16.55 -12.45
N GLY A 216 -4.12 -15.56 -11.71
CA GLY A 216 -2.69 -15.35 -11.48
C GLY A 216 -1.91 -14.77 -12.66
N ARG A 217 -2.57 -14.32 -13.74
CA ARG A 217 -1.93 -13.76 -14.94
C ARG A 217 -2.45 -12.37 -15.26
N ILE A 218 -1.62 -11.51 -15.83
CA ILE A 218 -2.05 -10.24 -16.41
C ILE A 218 -2.72 -10.55 -17.75
N VAL A 219 -4.01 -10.22 -17.88
CA VAL A 219 -4.79 -10.43 -19.09
C VAL A 219 -4.99 -9.14 -19.87
N GLU A 220 -4.82 -7.99 -19.23
CA GLU A 220 -4.96 -6.70 -19.86
C GLU A 220 -4.17 -5.63 -19.10
N ASP A 221 -3.67 -4.63 -19.82
CA ASP A 221 -2.92 -3.49 -19.31
C ASP A 221 -3.30 -2.24 -20.12
N ARG A 222 -4.11 -1.36 -19.51
CA ARG A 222 -4.67 -0.18 -20.15
C ARG A 222 -4.06 1.08 -19.55
N ARG A 223 -3.63 2.01 -20.37
CA ARG A 223 -3.33 3.40 -19.98
C ARG A 223 -4.54 4.28 -20.33
N GLN A 224 -4.90 5.14 -19.40
CA GLN A 224 -5.97 6.13 -19.60
C GLN A 224 -5.38 7.44 -20.06
#